data_35ae8ff0a2771297eb491f9fc483caeb
#
_entry.id   35ae8ff0a2771297eb491f9fc483caeb
#
_cell.length_a   1.000
_cell.length_b   1.000
_cell.length_c   1.000
_cell.angle_alpha   90.00
_cell.angle_beta   90.00
_cell.angle_gamma   90.00
#
_symmetry.space_group_name_H-M   'P 1'
#
loop_
_entity.id
_entity.type
_entity.pdbx_description
1 polymer ?
#
loop_
_entity_poly.entity_id
_entity_poly.type
_entity_poly.pdbx_seq_one_letter_code
_entity_poly.pdbx_strand_id
1 'polypeptide(L)'
;MKKYLGVLTLVLSLCFTACDKDDDQNGVSSIPGCTDETAFNYDPNATEDDGSCIAVIEGCTDESAYNYDANANTDDGSCDYSIASQFDGEWRISLLEYEASIDLSPITDMIDDITIQIALALAGNQITLAGEAVDAGAFILNYADYTYQGILAFSTEEETVLGVLPIPSVPIDLETQGSWVLQDDDEELVFTDSTTGLEQVYEVVSITENTAYLKGVLYMSLDAFDFPSEASAILDLLGSDFELPINMDLQLERIN
;
A
#
# COMPACT_ATOMS: atom_id res chain seq x y z
N MET A 1 -27.04 -83.19 13.13
CA MET A 1 -28.44 -83.67 13.11
C MET A 1 -29.14 -82.91 11.93
N LYS A 2 -29.66 -83.77 11.01
CA LYS A 2 -30.75 -83.55 10.04
C LYS A 2 -30.52 -82.46 9.02
N LYS A 3 -30.15 -82.71 7.72
CA LYS A 3 -30.92 -83.36 6.62
C LYS A 3 -32.19 -82.57 6.26
N TYR A 4 -32.25 -82.01 5.01
CA TYR A 4 -33.11 -82.38 3.91
C TYR A 4 -32.80 -81.34 2.77
N LEU A 5 -32.30 -81.59 1.58
CA LEU A 5 -32.71 -82.47 0.43
C LEU A 5 -34.14 -82.08 -0.10
N GLY A 6 -34.20 -81.65 -1.31
CA GLY A 6 -35.43 -81.43 -2.12
C GLY A 6 -35.13 -80.57 -3.31
N VAL A 7 -34.71 -81.12 -4.37
CA VAL A 7 -35.40 -81.60 -5.61
C VAL A 7 -35.80 -80.50 -6.56
N LEU A 8 -34.99 -80.31 -7.59
CA LEU A 8 -35.18 -80.48 -9.05
C LEU A 8 -36.61 -80.27 -9.57
N THR A 9 -36.82 -79.23 -10.36
CA THR A 9 -37.67 -79.35 -11.55
C THR A 9 -37.17 -78.40 -12.65
N LEU A 10 -36.77 -79.03 -13.72
CA LEU A 10 -36.49 -78.55 -15.04
C LEU A 10 -37.79 -78.15 -15.74
N VAL A 11 -37.91 -76.88 -16.20
CA VAL A 11 -38.88 -76.54 -17.26
C VAL A 11 -38.14 -75.74 -18.31
N LEU A 12 -37.81 -76.47 -19.35
CA LEU A 12 -37.34 -75.98 -20.64
C LEU A 12 -38.59 -75.37 -21.37
N SER A 13 -38.66 -74.05 -21.47
CA SER A 13 -39.59 -73.37 -22.39
C SER A 13 -38.82 -72.58 -23.40
N LEU A 14 -38.67 -73.16 -24.57
CA LEU A 14 -38.21 -72.50 -25.79
C LEU A 14 -39.32 -71.51 -26.25
N CYS A 15 -39.08 -70.22 -26.11
CA CYS A 15 -39.76 -69.22 -26.88
C CYS A 15 -38.74 -68.58 -27.82
N PHE A 16 -38.72 -69.03 -29.03
CA PHE A 16 -38.18 -68.27 -30.17
C PHE A 16 -39.20 -67.17 -30.44
N THR A 17 -38.89 -65.96 -30.07
CA THR A 17 -39.49 -64.76 -30.65
C THR A 17 -38.46 -64.03 -31.45
N ALA A 18 -38.81 -63.76 -32.65
CA ALA A 18 -38.03 -63.14 -33.73
C ALA A 18 -37.36 -61.84 -33.25
N CYS A 19 -36.07 -61.70 -33.51
CA CYS A 19 -35.41 -60.41 -33.60
C CYS A 19 -35.94 -59.72 -34.85
N ASP A 20 -36.82 -58.76 -34.71
CA ASP A 20 -36.98 -57.73 -35.74
C ASP A 20 -35.69 -56.88 -35.65
N LYS A 21 -34.91 -57.00 -36.70
CA LYS A 21 -33.85 -56.06 -37.04
C LYS A 21 -34.53 -54.80 -37.59
N ASP A 22 -34.86 -53.89 -36.75
CA ASP A 22 -34.94 -52.49 -37.17
C ASP A 22 -33.51 -51.97 -37.18
N ASP A 23 -32.90 -52.06 -38.34
CA ASP A 23 -31.68 -51.35 -38.72
C ASP A 23 -32.02 -49.85 -38.85
N ASP A 24 -32.28 -49.16 -37.74
CA ASP A 24 -32.10 -47.73 -37.65
C ASP A 24 -30.64 -47.46 -37.29
N GLN A 25 -29.78 -47.66 -38.29
CA GLN A 25 -28.42 -47.13 -38.35
C GLN A 25 -28.50 -45.61 -38.55
N ASN A 26 -28.95 -44.89 -37.56
CA ASN A 26 -28.67 -43.49 -37.37
C ASN A 26 -28.28 -43.24 -35.92
N GLY A 27 -27.30 -44.05 -35.45
CA GLY A 27 -26.62 -43.80 -34.21
C GLY A 27 -25.79 -42.54 -34.35
N VAL A 28 -26.41 -41.39 -34.28
CA VAL A 28 -25.65 -40.17 -33.92
C VAL A 28 -25.08 -40.46 -32.53
N SER A 29 -23.79 -40.82 -32.52
CA SER A 29 -23.06 -40.95 -31.26
C SER A 29 -23.17 -39.61 -30.53
N SER A 30 -23.91 -39.53 -29.44
CA SER A 30 -23.91 -38.33 -28.64
C SER A 30 -22.51 -38.11 -28.08
N ILE A 31 -22.04 -36.90 -28.21
CA ILE A 31 -20.75 -36.45 -27.64
C ILE A 31 -21.11 -35.64 -26.41
N PRO A 32 -20.89 -36.24 -25.21
CA PRO A 32 -21.17 -35.49 -23.96
C PRO A 32 -20.13 -34.40 -23.75
N GLY A 33 -20.58 -33.27 -23.18
CA GLY A 33 -19.75 -32.12 -22.89
C GLY A 33 -20.61 -30.89 -22.60
N CYS A 34 -19.99 -29.76 -22.31
CA CYS A 34 -20.73 -28.52 -22.10
C CYS A 34 -21.25 -27.95 -23.42
N THR A 35 -22.57 -27.79 -23.55
CA THR A 35 -23.24 -27.22 -24.74
C THR A 35 -23.63 -25.74 -24.59
N ASP A 36 -23.33 -25.12 -23.47
CA ASP A 36 -23.57 -23.70 -23.24
C ASP A 36 -22.45 -22.86 -23.86
N GLU A 37 -22.78 -22.09 -24.91
CA GLU A 37 -21.82 -21.22 -25.61
C GLU A 37 -21.24 -20.10 -24.75
N THR A 38 -21.87 -19.81 -23.59
CA THR A 38 -21.42 -18.80 -22.64
C THR A 38 -20.53 -19.37 -21.52
N ALA A 39 -20.37 -20.70 -21.49
CA ALA A 39 -19.56 -21.34 -20.46
C ALA A 39 -18.07 -21.31 -20.82
N PHE A 40 -17.21 -21.24 -19.80
CA PHE A 40 -15.75 -21.25 -19.93
C PHE A 40 -15.22 -22.50 -20.69
N ASN A 41 -15.83 -23.65 -20.44
CA ASN A 41 -15.45 -24.93 -21.03
C ASN A 41 -16.41 -25.41 -22.12
N TYR A 42 -17.04 -24.47 -22.86
CA TYR A 42 -17.88 -24.78 -24.00
C TYR A 42 -17.16 -25.70 -25.00
N ASP A 43 -17.79 -26.82 -25.38
CA ASP A 43 -17.30 -27.71 -26.46
C ASP A 43 -18.25 -27.62 -27.65
N PRO A 44 -17.81 -27.01 -28.76
CA PRO A 44 -18.63 -26.91 -29.99
C PRO A 44 -18.95 -28.26 -30.64
N ASN A 45 -18.29 -29.36 -30.24
CA ASN A 45 -18.57 -30.71 -30.74
C ASN A 45 -19.55 -31.48 -29.85
N ALA A 46 -19.80 -31.00 -28.64
CA ALA A 46 -20.78 -31.62 -27.74
C ALA A 46 -22.18 -31.56 -28.37
N THR A 47 -22.87 -32.68 -28.34
CA THR A 47 -24.28 -32.81 -28.80
C THR A 47 -25.22 -33.13 -27.66
N GLU A 48 -24.70 -33.39 -26.47
CA GLU A 48 -25.48 -33.67 -25.25
C GLU A 48 -24.77 -33.02 -24.07
N ASP A 49 -25.52 -32.18 -23.29
CA ASP A 49 -24.99 -31.57 -22.07
C ASP A 49 -24.82 -32.63 -20.98
N ASP A 50 -23.59 -32.77 -20.48
CA ASP A 50 -23.24 -33.71 -19.42
C ASP A 50 -23.22 -33.07 -18.02
N GLY A 51 -23.62 -31.79 -17.92
CA GLY A 51 -23.64 -31.02 -16.68
C GLY A 51 -22.25 -30.54 -16.24
N SER A 52 -21.24 -30.59 -17.11
CA SER A 52 -19.86 -30.14 -16.81
C SER A 52 -19.62 -28.63 -17.05
N CYS A 53 -20.65 -27.87 -17.45
CA CYS A 53 -20.50 -26.46 -17.75
C CYS A 53 -19.96 -25.67 -16.56
N ILE A 54 -18.91 -24.90 -16.79
CA ILE A 54 -18.27 -24.01 -15.82
C ILE A 54 -18.63 -22.57 -16.21
N ALA A 55 -19.19 -21.82 -15.26
CA ALA A 55 -19.52 -20.42 -15.51
C ALA A 55 -18.24 -19.61 -15.75
N VAL A 56 -18.32 -18.62 -16.65
CA VAL A 56 -17.26 -17.61 -16.82
C VAL A 56 -17.25 -16.72 -15.56
N ILE A 57 -16.06 -16.57 -14.97
CA ILE A 57 -15.76 -15.62 -13.89
C ILE A 57 -14.66 -14.72 -14.42
N GLU A 58 -15.03 -13.49 -14.77
CA GLU A 58 -14.11 -12.50 -15.30
C GLU A 58 -13.32 -11.86 -14.16
N GLY A 59 -12.04 -11.53 -14.41
CA GLY A 59 -11.12 -10.89 -13.50
C GLY A 59 -9.67 -11.09 -13.93
N CYS A 60 -8.73 -10.51 -13.18
CA CYS A 60 -7.31 -10.72 -13.43
C CYS A 60 -6.88 -12.14 -13.07
N THR A 61 -6.34 -12.88 -14.07
CA THR A 61 -5.86 -14.27 -13.90
C THR A 61 -4.35 -14.39 -13.78
N ASP A 62 -3.61 -13.29 -13.75
CA ASP A 62 -2.16 -13.27 -13.59
C ASP A 62 -1.79 -13.16 -12.11
N GLU A 63 -1.14 -14.20 -11.56
CA GLU A 63 -0.69 -14.25 -10.16
C GLU A 63 0.36 -13.16 -9.80
N SER A 64 0.99 -12.52 -10.80
CA SER A 64 1.93 -11.42 -10.58
C SER A 64 1.27 -10.06 -10.48
N ALA A 65 -0.02 -9.94 -10.82
CA ALA A 65 -0.78 -8.72 -10.70
C ALA A 65 -1.27 -8.51 -9.27
N TYR A 66 -1.31 -7.26 -8.83
CA TYR A 66 -1.80 -6.91 -7.50
C TYR A 66 -3.27 -7.31 -7.29
N ASN A 67 -4.10 -7.09 -8.30
CA ASN A 67 -5.52 -7.42 -8.26
C ASN A 67 -5.84 -8.83 -8.81
N TYR A 68 -4.89 -9.79 -8.67
CA TYR A 68 -5.13 -11.19 -9.02
C TYR A 68 -6.35 -11.75 -8.29
N ASP A 69 -7.28 -12.35 -9.06
CA ASP A 69 -8.42 -13.07 -8.51
C ASP A 69 -8.27 -14.57 -8.76
N ALA A 70 -7.97 -15.31 -7.70
CA ALA A 70 -7.83 -16.77 -7.76
C ALA A 70 -9.13 -17.51 -8.17
N ASN A 71 -10.28 -16.84 -8.18
CA ASN A 71 -11.56 -17.40 -8.64
C ASN A 71 -11.82 -17.11 -10.11
N ALA A 72 -11.16 -16.10 -10.70
CA ALA A 72 -11.29 -15.79 -12.11
C ALA A 72 -10.76 -16.94 -12.96
N ASN A 73 -11.50 -17.26 -14.05
CA ASN A 73 -11.09 -18.23 -15.04
C ASN A 73 -10.98 -17.64 -16.46
N THR A 74 -11.29 -16.35 -16.58
CA THR A 74 -11.24 -15.59 -17.83
C THR A 74 -10.66 -14.23 -17.54
N ASP A 75 -9.52 -13.92 -18.17
CA ASP A 75 -8.89 -12.61 -18.06
C ASP A 75 -9.75 -11.55 -18.78
N ASP A 76 -10.13 -10.50 -18.05
CA ASP A 76 -10.91 -9.37 -18.56
C ASP A 76 -10.02 -8.17 -18.95
N GLY A 77 -8.69 -8.31 -18.84
CA GLY A 77 -7.71 -7.27 -19.11
C GLY A 77 -7.58 -6.24 -17.98
N SER A 78 -8.14 -6.53 -16.79
CA SER A 78 -8.09 -5.63 -15.63
C SER A 78 -6.82 -5.78 -14.80
N CYS A 79 -5.87 -6.67 -15.20
CA CYS A 79 -4.65 -6.90 -14.43
C CYS A 79 -3.88 -5.61 -14.19
N ASP A 80 -3.64 -5.29 -12.92
CA ASP A 80 -2.94 -4.12 -12.46
C ASP A 80 -1.55 -4.49 -11.94
N TYR A 81 -0.53 -3.93 -12.57
CA TYR A 81 0.88 -4.11 -12.23
C TYR A 81 1.49 -2.82 -11.67
N SER A 82 0.68 -1.77 -11.45
CA SER A 82 1.13 -0.48 -10.92
C SER A 82 1.66 -0.64 -9.48
N ILE A 83 2.78 0.00 -9.18
CA ILE A 83 3.26 0.06 -7.78
C ILE A 83 2.35 0.92 -6.90
N ALA A 84 1.50 1.78 -7.48
CA ALA A 84 0.48 2.51 -6.73
C ALA A 84 -0.43 1.57 -5.93
N SER A 85 -0.83 0.45 -6.53
CA SER A 85 -1.65 -0.56 -5.87
C SER A 85 -0.95 -1.21 -4.66
N GLN A 86 0.38 -1.25 -4.66
CA GLN A 86 1.15 -1.77 -3.55
C GLN A 86 1.12 -0.85 -2.32
N PHE A 87 0.74 0.42 -2.47
CA PHE A 87 0.55 1.33 -1.34
C PHE A 87 -0.79 1.16 -0.64
N ASP A 88 -1.76 0.45 -1.23
CA ASP A 88 -3.06 0.22 -0.61
C ASP A 88 -2.94 -0.43 0.77
N GLY A 89 -3.66 0.09 1.77
CA GLY A 89 -3.70 -0.46 3.12
C GLY A 89 -3.15 0.43 4.21
N GLU A 90 -2.85 -0.17 5.36
CA GLU A 90 -2.39 0.50 6.57
C GLU A 90 -0.89 0.30 6.76
N TRP A 91 -0.18 1.42 6.96
CA TRP A 91 1.27 1.46 7.07
C TRP A 91 1.68 2.16 8.36
N ARG A 92 2.52 1.52 9.17
CA ARG A 92 3.16 2.11 10.35
C ARG A 92 4.51 2.72 9.93
N ILE A 93 4.82 3.90 10.43
CA ILE A 93 6.17 4.49 10.34
C ILE A 93 7.01 3.83 11.43
N SER A 94 7.71 2.75 11.06
CA SER A 94 8.52 1.96 11.99
C SER A 94 9.80 2.68 12.42
N LEU A 95 10.37 3.47 11.51
CA LEU A 95 11.52 4.33 11.76
C LEU A 95 11.38 5.61 10.94
N LEU A 96 11.62 6.74 11.57
CA LEU A 96 11.78 8.06 10.97
C LEU A 96 13.16 8.57 11.34
N GLU A 97 14.00 8.83 10.35
CA GLU A 97 15.20 9.64 10.50
C GLU A 97 14.88 11.05 10.01
N TYR A 98 15.27 12.07 10.76
CA TYR A 98 15.02 13.46 10.38
C TYR A 98 16.26 14.32 10.52
N GLU A 99 16.38 15.30 9.62
CA GLU A 99 17.44 16.33 9.66
C GLU A 99 16.85 17.67 9.21
N ALA A 100 17.02 18.69 10.04
CA ALA A 100 16.70 20.07 9.73
C ALA A 100 17.93 20.95 9.92
N SER A 101 18.14 21.91 9.03
CA SER A 101 19.25 22.85 9.12
C SER A 101 18.78 24.28 8.92
N ILE A 102 19.11 25.15 9.86
CA ILE A 102 18.80 26.58 9.83
C ILE A 102 20.09 27.35 9.58
N ASP A 103 20.16 28.12 8.49
CA ASP A 103 21.26 29.05 8.22
C ASP A 103 20.96 30.40 8.89
N LEU A 104 21.73 30.72 9.91
CA LEU A 104 21.64 31.96 10.66
C LEU A 104 22.60 33.05 10.16
N SER A 105 23.38 32.80 9.10
CA SER A 105 24.30 33.78 8.53
C SER A 105 23.68 35.15 8.27
N PRO A 106 22.42 35.25 7.76
CA PRO A 106 21.80 36.55 7.49
C PRO A 106 21.51 37.40 8.72
N ILE A 107 21.38 36.78 9.91
CA ILE A 107 20.95 37.44 11.14
C ILE A 107 22.00 37.42 12.25
N THR A 108 23.14 36.74 12.08
CA THR A 108 24.18 36.56 13.12
C THR A 108 24.66 37.92 13.67
N ASP A 109 24.85 38.92 12.80
CA ASP A 109 25.31 40.26 13.21
C ASP A 109 24.23 41.08 13.93
N MET A 110 22.96 40.64 13.91
CA MET A 110 21.83 41.29 14.58
C MET A 110 21.59 40.75 16.01
N ILE A 111 22.28 39.67 16.37
CA ILE A 111 22.19 39.07 17.70
C ILE A 111 23.05 39.86 18.68
N ASP A 112 22.45 40.45 19.72
CA ASP A 112 23.16 41.30 20.67
C ASP A 112 24.15 40.55 21.57
N ASP A 113 23.91 39.25 21.83
CA ASP A 113 24.78 38.42 22.68
C ASP A 113 26.02 37.96 21.93
N ILE A 114 27.16 38.54 22.31
CA ILE A 114 28.48 38.20 21.68
C ILE A 114 28.86 36.73 21.90
N THR A 115 28.41 36.08 22.97
CA THR A 115 28.71 34.69 23.25
C THR A 115 27.99 33.79 22.24
N ILE A 116 26.73 34.10 21.96
CA ILE A 116 25.92 33.42 20.97
C ILE A 116 26.50 33.67 19.56
N GLN A 117 26.88 34.91 19.23
CA GLN A 117 27.50 35.23 17.94
C GLN A 117 28.78 34.40 17.71
N ILE A 118 29.67 34.33 18.72
CA ILE A 118 30.89 33.54 18.61
C ILE A 118 30.57 32.04 18.48
N ALA A 119 29.62 31.53 19.25
CA ALA A 119 29.21 30.14 19.16
C ALA A 119 28.64 29.78 17.78
N LEU A 120 27.75 30.62 17.22
CA LEU A 120 27.22 30.43 15.88
C LEU A 120 28.30 30.51 14.79
N ALA A 121 29.21 31.48 14.88
CA ALA A 121 30.36 31.60 13.96
C ALA A 121 31.25 30.36 13.98
N LEU A 122 31.48 29.75 15.16
CA LEU A 122 32.22 28.49 15.30
C LEU A 122 31.44 27.28 14.75
N ALA A 123 30.11 27.31 14.79
CA ALA A 123 29.23 26.31 14.17
C ALA A 123 29.03 26.54 12.66
N GLY A 124 29.67 27.55 12.05
CA GLY A 124 29.48 27.92 10.64
C GLY A 124 28.18 28.65 10.38
N ASN A 125 27.60 29.28 11.41
CA ASN A 125 26.29 29.96 11.42
C ASN A 125 25.11 29.05 11.05
N GLN A 126 25.25 27.75 11.29
CA GLN A 126 24.20 26.77 11.05
C GLN A 126 23.80 26.08 12.36
N ILE A 127 22.52 25.86 12.52
CA ILE A 127 21.96 24.96 13.53
C ILE A 127 21.41 23.77 12.78
N THR A 128 21.89 22.58 13.13
CA THR A 128 21.38 21.33 12.57
C THR A 128 20.68 20.55 13.70
N LEU A 129 19.46 20.14 13.46
CA LEU A 129 18.68 19.24 14.29
C LEU A 129 18.58 17.92 13.55
N ALA A 130 19.04 16.85 14.15
CA ALA A 130 18.91 15.52 13.55
C ALA A 130 18.57 14.50 14.63
N GLY A 131 17.86 13.46 14.26
CA GLY A 131 17.52 12.39 15.19
C GLY A 131 16.74 11.28 14.54
N GLU A 132 16.35 10.33 15.36
CA GLU A 132 15.57 9.16 14.97
C GLU A 132 14.33 9.04 15.87
N ALA A 133 13.21 8.60 15.30
CA ALA A 133 12.01 8.27 16.03
C ALA A 133 11.47 6.91 15.58
N VAL A 134 11.16 6.04 16.54
CA VAL A 134 10.51 4.76 16.29
C VAL A 134 9.02 4.87 16.53
N ASP A 135 8.22 4.14 15.73
CA ASP A 135 6.76 4.19 15.79
C ASP A 135 6.21 5.63 15.66
N ALA A 136 6.79 6.39 14.71
CA ALA A 136 6.55 7.82 14.54
C ALA A 136 5.16 8.15 13.93
N GLY A 137 4.28 7.18 13.75
CA GLY A 137 2.94 7.37 13.23
C GLY A 137 2.50 6.29 12.25
N ALA A 138 1.47 6.60 11.49
CA ALA A 138 0.88 5.68 10.52
C ALA A 138 0.21 6.40 9.36
N PHE A 139 0.09 5.71 8.22
CA PHE A 139 -0.71 6.11 7.07
C PHE A 139 -1.72 5.02 6.73
N ILE A 140 -2.91 5.42 6.32
CA ILE A 140 -3.92 4.57 5.70
C ILE A 140 -4.10 5.11 4.29
N LEU A 141 -3.76 4.31 3.28
CA LEU A 141 -3.89 4.67 1.87
C LEU A 141 -4.94 3.77 1.23
N ASN A 142 -5.90 4.38 0.54
CA ASN A 142 -6.91 3.67 -0.23
C ASN A 142 -6.60 3.83 -1.71
N TYR A 143 -6.27 2.74 -2.36
CA TYR A 143 -5.99 2.74 -3.79
C TYR A 143 -7.26 2.93 -4.63
N ALA A 144 -8.42 2.43 -4.16
CA ALA A 144 -9.67 2.48 -4.91
C ALA A 144 -10.17 3.91 -5.23
N ASP A 145 -9.89 4.88 -4.37
CA ASP A 145 -10.32 6.28 -4.52
C ASP A 145 -9.18 7.29 -4.33
N TYR A 146 -7.95 6.79 -4.18
CA TYR A 146 -6.73 7.59 -3.97
C TYR A 146 -6.84 8.55 -2.78
N THR A 147 -7.50 8.11 -1.70
CA THR A 147 -7.56 8.87 -0.45
C THR A 147 -6.55 8.39 0.57
N TYR A 148 -6.16 9.27 1.48
CA TYR A 148 -5.30 8.91 2.61
C TYR A 148 -5.73 9.56 3.91
N GLN A 149 -5.31 8.93 5.01
CA GLN A 149 -5.27 9.50 6.35
C GLN A 149 -3.89 9.22 6.93
N GLY A 150 -3.29 10.20 7.60
CA GLY A 150 -1.97 10.07 8.17
C GLY A 150 -1.86 10.73 9.53
N ILE A 151 -1.06 10.13 10.40
CA ILE A 151 -0.63 10.68 11.67
C ILE A 151 0.89 10.60 11.70
N LEU A 152 1.54 11.73 11.96
CA LEU A 152 2.96 11.81 12.22
C LEU A 152 3.14 12.38 13.63
N ALA A 153 3.64 11.55 14.54
CA ALA A 153 3.77 11.91 15.95
C ALA A 153 5.13 11.47 16.49
N PHE A 154 5.99 12.42 16.77
CA PHE A 154 7.31 12.17 17.38
C PHE A 154 7.78 13.41 18.14
N SER A 155 8.91 13.31 18.85
CA SER A 155 9.56 14.47 19.46
C SER A 155 11.01 14.53 19.01
N THR A 156 11.49 15.73 18.70
CA THR A 156 12.90 15.95 18.43
C THR A 156 13.73 15.72 19.70
N GLU A 157 15.00 15.41 19.56
CA GLU A 157 15.91 15.31 20.68
C GLU A 157 16.28 16.69 21.22
N GLU A 158 16.57 16.78 22.53
CA GLU A 158 17.15 17.99 23.13
C GLU A 158 18.61 18.11 22.71
N GLU A 159 18.99 19.27 22.19
CA GLU A 159 20.35 19.55 21.80
C GLU A 159 20.88 20.84 22.44
N THR A 160 22.20 20.97 22.50
CA THR A 160 22.84 22.23 22.90
C THR A 160 23.94 22.58 21.89
N VAL A 161 23.70 23.62 21.12
CA VAL A 161 24.66 24.11 20.14
C VAL A 161 25.86 24.68 20.86
N LEU A 162 27.03 24.03 20.68
CA LEU A 162 28.32 24.38 21.30
C LEU A 162 28.26 24.61 22.83
N GLY A 163 27.33 23.99 23.53
CA GLY A 163 27.17 24.13 24.97
C GLY A 163 26.64 25.49 25.44
N VAL A 164 26.11 26.32 24.54
CA VAL A 164 25.68 27.70 24.81
C VAL A 164 24.20 27.91 24.52
N LEU A 165 23.70 27.41 23.40
CA LEU A 165 22.31 27.59 22.98
C LEU A 165 21.55 26.28 23.15
N PRO A 166 20.69 26.14 24.15
CA PRO A 166 19.84 24.97 24.31
C PRO A 166 18.72 24.98 23.28
N ILE A 167 18.53 23.86 22.59
CA ILE A 167 17.41 23.61 21.70
C ILE A 167 16.55 22.55 22.40
N PRO A 168 15.33 22.89 22.81
CA PRO A 168 14.47 21.94 23.52
C PRO A 168 13.98 20.85 22.59
N SER A 169 13.58 19.71 23.18
CA SER A 169 12.76 18.74 22.49
C SER A 169 11.43 19.36 22.07
N VAL A 170 11.08 19.18 20.81
CA VAL A 170 9.83 19.71 20.25
C VAL A 170 8.93 18.54 19.86
N PRO A 171 7.71 18.45 20.43
CA PRO A 171 6.72 17.48 20.01
C PRO A 171 6.17 17.89 18.63
N ILE A 172 6.16 16.94 17.71
CA ILE A 172 5.51 17.05 16.40
C ILE A 172 4.33 16.10 16.41
N ASP A 173 3.13 16.65 16.20
CA ASP A 173 1.88 15.90 16.18
C ASP A 173 1.01 16.46 15.05
N LEU A 174 1.05 15.77 13.90
CA LEU A 174 0.39 16.18 12.69
C LEU A 174 -0.61 15.12 12.26
N GLU A 175 -1.87 15.53 12.15
CA GLU A 175 -2.92 14.73 11.52
C GLU A 175 -3.22 15.31 10.14
N THR A 176 -3.15 14.48 9.11
CA THR A 176 -3.38 14.86 7.72
C THR A 176 -4.35 13.91 7.05
N GLN A 177 -5.11 14.43 6.09
CA GLN A 177 -6.02 13.62 5.29
C GLN A 177 -6.26 14.28 3.93
N GLY A 178 -6.50 13.49 2.90
CA GLY A 178 -6.71 14.03 1.59
C GLY A 178 -6.63 12.99 0.48
N SER A 179 -6.03 13.39 -0.62
CA SER A 179 -5.77 12.51 -1.76
C SER A 179 -4.27 12.29 -1.94
N TRP A 180 -3.94 11.17 -2.56
CA TRP A 180 -2.58 10.84 -2.93
C TRP A 180 -2.50 10.40 -4.40
N VAL A 181 -1.33 10.49 -4.98
CA VAL A 181 -1.05 10.04 -6.34
C VAL A 181 0.42 9.67 -6.46
N LEU A 182 0.73 8.66 -7.27
CA LEU A 182 2.08 8.43 -7.77
C LEU A 182 2.27 9.16 -9.09
N GLN A 183 3.40 9.83 -9.24
CA GLN A 183 3.79 10.55 -10.45
C GLN A 183 5.28 10.31 -10.77
N ASP A 184 5.78 10.89 -11.87
CA ASP A 184 7.15 10.76 -12.34
C ASP A 184 7.59 9.29 -12.48
N ASP A 185 6.83 8.50 -13.28
CA ASP A 185 7.08 7.08 -13.53
C ASP A 185 7.15 6.23 -12.24
N ASP A 186 6.25 6.56 -11.25
CA ASP A 186 6.13 5.90 -9.96
C ASP A 186 7.29 6.18 -8.96
N GLU A 187 8.07 7.22 -9.20
CA GLU A 187 9.17 7.60 -8.31
C GLU A 187 8.76 8.60 -7.22
N GLU A 188 7.62 9.29 -7.38
CA GLU A 188 7.13 10.28 -6.42
C GLU A 188 5.73 9.95 -5.91
N LEU A 189 5.59 9.86 -4.59
CA LEU A 189 4.32 9.75 -3.88
C LEU A 189 3.93 11.14 -3.36
N VAL A 190 2.85 11.70 -3.90
CA VAL A 190 2.36 13.03 -3.56
C VAL A 190 1.09 12.93 -2.75
N PHE A 191 1.10 13.51 -1.56
CA PHE A 191 -0.06 13.69 -0.69
C PHE A 191 -0.57 15.12 -0.80
N THR A 192 -1.86 15.30 -1.07
CA THR A 192 -2.51 16.62 -1.08
C THR A 192 -3.47 16.71 0.10
N ASP A 193 -3.19 17.55 1.07
CA ASP A 193 -4.05 17.76 2.24
C ASP A 193 -5.37 18.43 1.84
N SER A 194 -6.50 17.83 2.24
CA SER A 194 -7.84 18.31 1.85
C SER A 194 -8.25 19.62 2.52
N THR A 195 -7.59 20.00 3.62
CA THR A 195 -7.92 21.19 4.41
C THR A 195 -7.13 22.41 3.95
N THR A 196 -5.85 22.21 3.72
CA THR A 196 -4.91 23.29 3.37
C THR A 196 -4.63 23.38 1.87
N GLY A 197 -4.80 22.27 1.15
CA GLY A 197 -4.40 22.11 -0.24
C GLY A 197 -2.88 22.04 -0.43
N LEU A 198 -2.11 21.90 0.65
CA LEU A 198 -0.66 21.75 0.57
C LEU A 198 -0.29 20.34 0.07
N GLU A 199 0.74 20.31 -0.75
CA GLU A 199 1.30 19.06 -1.27
C GLU A 199 2.56 18.69 -0.48
N GLN A 200 2.63 17.40 -0.10
CA GLN A 200 3.81 16.77 0.46
C GLN A 200 4.30 15.73 -0.53
N VAL A 201 5.54 15.87 -0.97
CA VAL A 201 6.16 15.00 -1.97
C VAL A 201 7.19 14.11 -1.32
N TYR A 202 7.08 12.81 -1.57
CA TYR A 202 8.03 11.80 -1.11
C TYR A 202 8.59 11.03 -2.31
N GLU A 203 9.90 10.94 -2.40
CA GLU A 203 10.59 10.02 -3.30
C GLU A 203 10.33 8.58 -2.83
N VAL A 204 9.91 7.70 -3.71
CA VAL A 204 9.75 6.26 -3.46
C VAL A 204 11.08 5.56 -3.72
N VAL A 205 11.88 5.38 -2.66
CA VAL A 205 13.18 4.70 -2.78
C VAL A 205 13.00 3.21 -3.03
N SER A 206 12.03 2.59 -2.34
CA SER A 206 11.66 1.20 -2.55
C SER A 206 10.29 0.89 -1.96
N ILE A 207 9.60 -0.10 -2.56
CA ILE A 207 8.39 -0.67 -2.00
C ILE A 207 8.37 -2.17 -2.23
N THR A 208 7.85 -2.91 -1.28
CA THR A 208 7.60 -4.34 -1.29
C THR A 208 6.21 -4.61 -0.73
N GLU A 209 5.77 -5.86 -0.74
CA GLU A 209 4.49 -6.25 -0.14
C GLU A 209 4.31 -5.77 1.32
N ASN A 210 5.39 -5.74 2.11
CA ASN A 210 5.32 -5.49 3.57
C ASN A 210 6.10 -4.27 4.04
N THR A 211 6.93 -3.66 3.20
CA THR A 211 7.79 -2.53 3.58
C THR A 211 7.85 -1.48 2.48
N ALA A 212 7.93 -0.21 2.85
CA ALA A 212 8.26 0.88 1.94
C ALA A 212 9.31 1.79 2.56
N TYR A 213 10.15 2.40 1.73
CA TYR A 213 11.12 3.40 2.13
C TYR A 213 10.90 4.65 1.30
N LEU A 214 10.60 5.76 2.00
CA LEU A 214 10.28 7.04 1.41
C LEU A 214 11.24 8.11 1.91
N LYS A 215 11.54 9.09 1.06
CA LYS A 215 12.28 10.30 1.41
C LYS A 215 11.47 11.53 1.06
N GLY A 216 11.45 12.52 1.95
CA GLY A 216 10.70 13.73 1.69
C GLY A 216 11.18 14.91 2.52
N VAL A 217 10.55 16.05 2.29
CA VAL A 217 10.81 17.28 3.05
C VAL A 217 9.50 17.77 3.62
N LEU A 218 9.41 17.85 4.94
CA LEU A 218 8.31 18.49 5.64
C LEU A 218 8.68 19.95 5.91
N TYR A 219 7.81 20.88 5.50
CA TYR A 219 7.96 22.30 5.82
C TYR A 219 7.13 22.64 7.05
N MET A 220 7.79 23.15 8.08
CA MET A 220 7.11 23.55 9.32
C MET A 220 7.35 25.02 9.63
N SER A 221 6.28 25.73 10.00
CA SER A 221 6.41 27.08 10.57
C SER A 221 7.11 27.02 11.92
N LEU A 222 8.01 27.95 12.21
CA LEU A 222 8.66 28.07 13.50
C LEU A 222 7.68 28.34 14.66
N ASP A 223 6.51 28.91 14.36
CA ASP A 223 5.46 29.14 15.35
C ASP A 223 4.87 27.83 15.93
N ALA A 224 5.07 26.71 15.24
CA ALA A 224 4.67 25.39 15.73
C ALA A 224 5.55 24.89 16.89
N PHE A 225 6.68 25.54 17.14
CA PHE A 225 7.65 25.14 18.13
C PHE A 225 7.57 26.05 19.36
N ASP A 226 7.50 25.45 20.55
CA ASP A 226 7.53 26.20 21.82
C ASP A 226 9.00 26.44 22.25
N PHE A 227 9.66 27.34 21.56
CA PHE A 227 11.05 27.69 21.88
C PHE A 227 11.14 28.47 23.19
N PRO A 228 12.23 28.28 23.95
CA PRO A 228 12.48 29.08 25.15
C PRO A 228 12.67 30.55 24.80
N SER A 229 12.38 31.43 25.76
CA SER A 229 12.44 32.89 25.58
C SER A 229 13.78 33.42 25.11
N GLU A 230 14.87 32.69 25.37
CA GLU A 230 16.22 32.96 24.91
C GLU A 230 16.39 32.79 23.40
N ALA A 231 15.60 31.88 22.80
CA ALA A 231 15.60 31.64 21.35
C ALA A 231 14.61 32.57 20.62
N SER A 232 13.61 33.12 21.30
CA SER A 232 12.56 33.94 20.68
C SER A 232 13.12 35.16 19.92
N ALA A 233 14.18 35.77 20.42
CA ALA A 233 14.84 36.89 19.75
C ALA A 233 15.49 36.49 18.39
N ILE A 234 15.97 35.26 18.29
CA ILE A 234 16.51 34.70 17.02
C ILE A 234 15.37 34.42 16.06
N LEU A 235 14.27 33.86 16.57
CA LEU A 235 13.09 33.54 15.77
C LEU A 235 12.41 34.78 15.22
N ASP A 236 12.30 35.85 16.03
CA ASP A 236 11.77 37.14 15.59
C ASP A 236 12.60 37.75 14.45
N LEU A 237 13.91 37.50 14.42
CA LEU A 237 14.80 37.94 13.36
C LEU A 237 14.65 37.12 12.06
N LEU A 238 14.29 35.84 12.17
CA LEU A 238 14.01 34.99 10.99
C LEU A 238 12.70 35.38 10.32
N GLY A 239 11.74 35.91 11.07
CA GLY A 239 10.44 36.36 10.59
C GLY A 239 9.37 35.26 10.66
N SER A 240 8.10 35.70 10.74
CA SER A 240 6.94 34.80 10.89
C SER A 240 6.67 33.91 9.68
N ASP A 241 7.20 34.24 8.54
CA ASP A 241 6.98 33.52 7.28
C ASP A 241 8.09 32.49 7.00
N PHE A 242 9.02 32.31 7.97
CA PHE A 242 10.07 31.32 7.83
C PHE A 242 9.52 29.92 8.03
N GLU A 243 9.73 29.07 7.04
CA GLU A 243 9.41 27.65 7.10
C GLU A 243 10.70 26.84 7.23
N LEU A 244 10.75 25.98 8.24
CA LEU A 244 11.88 25.08 8.46
C LEU A 244 11.72 23.83 7.60
N PRO A 245 12.62 23.59 6.63
CA PRO A 245 12.62 22.33 5.89
C PRO A 245 13.21 21.23 6.77
N ILE A 246 12.45 20.18 6.99
CA ILE A 246 12.85 18.96 7.71
C ILE A 246 12.94 17.84 6.70
N ASN A 247 14.16 17.41 6.37
CA ASN A 247 14.38 16.23 5.57
C ASN A 247 13.98 15.00 6.38
N MET A 248 13.22 14.10 5.77
CA MET A 248 12.71 12.90 6.43
C MET A 248 13.01 11.67 5.58
N ASP A 249 13.53 10.65 6.24
CA ASP A 249 13.70 9.30 5.72
C ASP A 249 12.74 8.39 6.49
N LEU A 250 11.73 7.85 5.81
CA LEU A 250 10.62 7.09 6.40
C LEU A 250 10.76 5.61 6.05
N GLN A 251 10.83 4.75 7.04
CA GLN A 251 10.68 3.31 6.87
C GLN A 251 9.28 2.92 7.31
N LEU A 252 8.51 2.38 6.38
CA LEU A 252 7.14 1.96 6.59
C LEU A 252 7.06 0.44 6.66
N GLU A 253 6.23 -0.07 7.56
CA GLU A 253 5.86 -1.48 7.64
C GLU A 253 4.35 -1.61 7.53
N ARG A 254 3.87 -2.56 6.71
CA ARG A 254 2.45 -2.84 6.55
C ARG A 254 1.88 -3.43 7.84
N ILE A 255 0.72 -2.93 8.25
CA ILE A 255 -0.04 -3.48 9.38
C ILE A 255 -0.98 -4.55 8.81
N ASN A 256 -0.82 -5.81 9.27
CA ASN A 256 -1.62 -6.96 8.84
C ASN A 256 -2.80 -7.21 9.77
#